data_920227593c54aecce1b242490521ee91
#
_entry.id   920227593c54aecce1b242490521ee91
#
_cell.length_a   1.000
_cell.length_b   1.000
_cell.length_c   1.000
_cell.angle_alpha   90.00
_cell.angle_beta   90.00
_cell.angle_gamma   90.00
#
_symmetry.space_group_name_H-M   'P 1'
#
loop_
_entity.id
_entity.type
_entity.pdbx_description
1 polymer ?
#
loop_
_entity_poly.entity_id
_entity_poly.type
_entity_poly.pdbx_seq_one_letter_code
_entity_poly.pdbx_strand_id
1 'polypeptide(L)'
;MNVDLIAIGLRIQTRRKQLGLTQEKLADMMNVSIQMVSNLERGNKAIRIDNLIRLSEILNVSTDYILTGKHTPDDQLTLTSKMEQLTDRDRKLVELIMEYCSVMPS
;
A
#
# COMPACT_ATOMS: atom_id res chain seq x y z
N MET A 1 -8.70 3.03 -22.21
CA MET A 1 -8.50 3.16 -20.75
C MET A 1 -7.38 4.16 -20.50
N ASN A 2 -7.66 5.21 -19.75
CA ASN A 2 -6.66 6.22 -19.43
C ASN A 2 -5.93 5.83 -18.14
N VAL A 3 -4.62 5.81 -18.20
CA VAL A 3 -3.79 5.55 -17.04
C VAL A 3 -3.51 6.90 -16.36
N ASP A 4 -3.88 7.00 -15.08
CA ASP A 4 -3.67 8.22 -14.30
C ASP A 4 -2.39 8.08 -13.48
N LEU A 5 -1.28 8.55 -14.04
CA LEU A 5 0.03 8.47 -13.39
C LEU A 5 0.09 9.26 -12.08
N ILE A 6 -0.64 10.37 -12.00
CA ILE A 6 -0.68 11.18 -10.77
C ILE A 6 -1.37 10.40 -9.65
N ALA A 7 -2.50 9.77 -9.95
CA ALA A 7 -3.22 8.96 -8.96
C ALA A 7 -2.39 7.76 -8.51
N ILE A 8 -1.71 7.10 -9.44
CA ILE A 8 -0.81 5.99 -9.13
C ILE A 8 0.30 6.46 -8.20
N GLY A 9 0.92 7.58 -8.51
CA GLY A 9 1.99 8.16 -7.69
C GLY A 9 1.52 8.50 -6.29
N LEU A 10 0.33 9.06 -6.15
CA LEU A 10 -0.26 9.37 -4.86
C LEU A 10 -0.52 8.11 -4.01
N ARG A 11 -0.97 7.03 -4.64
CA ARG A 11 -1.18 5.76 -3.92
C ARG A 11 0.13 5.20 -3.40
N ILE A 12 1.17 5.26 -4.21
CA ILE A 12 2.51 4.83 -3.81
C ILE A 12 3.00 5.68 -2.62
N GLN A 13 2.91 7.00 -2.74
CA GLN A 13 3.35 7.91 -1.69
C GLN A 13 2.56 7.70 -0.40
N THR A 14 1.25 7.62 -0.48
CA THR A 14 0.38 7.44 0.69
C THR A 14 0.74 6.15 1.41
N ARG A 15 0.87 5.05 0.68
CA ARG A 15 1.20 3.77 1.29
C ARG A 15 2.59 3.77 1.89
N ARG A 16 3.55 4.38 1.20
CA ARG A 16 4.91 4.53 1.72
C ARG A 16 4.90 5.23 3.08
N LYS A 17 4.17 6.34 3.17
CA LYS A 17 4.07 7.11 4.42
C LYS A 17 3.37 6.32 5.52
N GLN A 18 2.33 5.57 5.19
CA GLN A 18 1.63 4.71 6.15
C GLN A 18 2.57 3.67 6.76
N LEU A 19 3.54 3.19 5.98
CA LEU A 19 4.53 2.22 6.45
C LEU A 19 5.73 2.87 7.14
N GLY A 20 5.74 4.20 7.24
CA GLY A 20 6.86 4.92 7.86
C GLY A 20 8.13 4.93 7.05
N LEU A 21 8.04 4.70 5.74
CA LEU A 21 9.21 4.67 4.87
C LEU A 21 9.49 6.04 4.27
N THR A 22 10.78 6.41 4.21
CA THR A 22 11.22 7.58 3.44
C THR A 22 11.36 7.21 1.97
N GLN A 23 11.42 8.21 1.09
CA GLN A 23 11.72 7.97 -0.31
C GLN A 23 13.07 7.28 -0.50
N GLU A 24 14.07 7.68 0.30
CA GLU A 24 15.39 7.07 0.28
C GLU A 24 15.32 5.58 0.63
N LYS A 25 14.60 5.25 1.70
CA LYS A 25 14.47 3.85 2.13
C LYS A 25 13.75 3.01 1.07
N LEU A 26 12.67 3.55 0.50
CA LEU A 26 11.95 2.85 -0.56
C LEU A 26 12.84 2.64 -1.78
N ALA A 27 13.62 3.66 -2.16
CA ALA A 27 14.57 3.55 -3.27
C ALA A 27 15.59 2.45 -3.03
N ASP A 28 16.13 2.38 -1.80
CA ASP A 28 17.06 1.30 -1.42
C ASP A 28 16.42 -0.09 -1.57
N MET A 29 15.20 -0.23 -1.07
CA MET A 29 14.48 -1.51 -1.12
C MET A 29 14.15 -1.92 -2.57
N MET A 30 13.92 -0.95 -3.43
CA MET A 30 13.64 -1.19 -4.85
C MET A 30 14.91 -1.31 -5.70
N ASN A 31 16.06 -0.97 -5.13
CA ASN A 31 17.33 -0.88 -5.84
C ASN A 31 17.28 0.09 -7.03
N VAL A 32 16.69 1.27 -6.78
CA VAL A 32 16.61 2.36 -7.76
C VAL A 32 17.07 3.66 -7.10
N SER A 33 17.16 4.73 -7.87
CA SER A 33 17.55 6.03 -7.34
C SER A 33 16.39 6.69 -6.59
N ILE A 34 16.71 7.60 -5.66
CA ILE A 34 15.71 8.42 -4.99
C ILE A 34 14.93 9.24 -6.03
N GLN A 35 15.61 9.73 -7.04
CA GLN A 35 14.99 10.50 -8.12
C GLN A 35 13.92 9.69 -8.85
N MET A 36 14.15 8.39 -9.04
CA MET A 36 13.16 7.50 -9.64
C MET A 36 11.90 7.42 -8.77
N VAL A 37 12.05 7.21 -7.45
CA VAL A 37 10.91 7.18 -6.52
C VAL A 37 10.16 8.51 -6.54
N SER A 38 10.89 9.61 -6.49
CA SER A 38 10.29 10.95 -6.54
C SER A 38 9.48 11.16 -7.81
N ASN A 39 10.01 10.76 -8.96
CA ASN A 39 9.32 10.88 -10.25
C ASN A 39 8.07 10.02 -10.30
N LEU A 40 8.12 8.80 -9.78
CA LEU A 40 6.96 7.91 -9.73
C LEU A 40 5.86 8.51 -8.86
N GLU A 41 6.22 9.03 -7.68
CA GLU A 41 5.24 9.60 -6.75
C GLU A 41 4.58 10.87 -7.27
N ARG A 42 5.29 11.64 -8.10
CA ARG A 42 4.74 12.85 -8.70
C ARG A 42 3.97 12.60 -10.00
N GLY A 43 3.97 11.36 -10.49
CA GLY A 43 3.29 11.03 -11.73
C GLY A 43 4.04 11.49 -12.97
N ASN A 44 5.35 11.74 -12.87
CA ASN A 44 6.19 12.20 -13.98
C ASN A 44 6.70 11.07 -14.85
N LYS A 45 6.62 9.83 -14.38
CA LYS A 45 7.07 8.66 -15.12
C LYS A 45 6.10 7.50 -14.95
N ALA A 46 5.93 6.73 -16.02
CA ALA A 46 5.23 5.46 -15.95
C ALA A 46 6.11 4.44 -15.23
N ILE A 47 5.49 3.54 -14.49
CA ILE A 47 6.20 2.51 -13.76
C ILE A 47 6.45 1.29 -14.67
N ARG A 48 7.64 0.73 -14.62
CA ARG A 48 7.96 -0.51 -15.31
C ARG A 48 7.32 -1.68 -14.57
N ILE A 49 6.99 -2.73 -15.31
CA ILE A 49 6.31 -3.89 -14.75
C ILE A 49 7.11 -4.53 -13.62
N ASP A 50 8.42 -4.67 -13.76
CA ASP A 50 9.28 -5.24 -12.74
C ASP A 50 9.28 -4.40 -11.46
N ASN A 51 9.31 -3.08 -11.59
CA ASN A 51 9.22 -2.18 -10.44
C ASN A 51 7.83 -2.19 -9.81
N LEU A 52 6.78 -2.34 -10.61
CA LEU A 52 5.41 -2.44 -10.11
C LEU A 52 5.25 -3.68 -9.22
N ILE A 53 5.73 -4.83 -9.66
CA ILE A 53 5.68 -6.06 -8.87
C ILE A 53 6.46 -5.89 -7.57
N ARG A 54 7.65 -5.32 -7.65
CA ARG A 54 8.48 -5.08 -6.47
C ARG A 54 7.81 -4.12 -5.48
N LEU A 55 7.20 -3.04 -5.98
CA LEU A 55 6.46 -2.10 -5.14
C LEU A 55 5.28 -2.78 -4.45
N SER A 56 4.53 -3.60 -5.17
CA SER A 56 3.39 -4.30 -4.56
C SER A 56 3.83 -5.18 -3.39
N GLU A 57 4.97 -5.84 -3.51
CA GLU A 57 5.53 -6.65 -2.44
C GLU A 57 6.01 -5.80 -1.26
N ILE A 58 6.77 -4.75 -1.54
CA ILE A 58 7.32 -3.87 -0.49
C ILE A 58 6.21 -3.15 0.26
N LEU A 59 5.26 -2.58 -0.47
CA LEU A 59 4.17 -1.81 0.10
C LEU A 59 3.03 -2.69 0.62
N ASN A 60 3.07 -3.98 0.30
CA ASN A 60 2.08 -4.98 0.70
C ASN A 60 0.67 -4.58 0.28
N VAL A 61 0.54 -4.23 -0.98
CA VAL A 61 -0.72 -3.95 -1.67
C VAL A 61 -0.68 -4.67 -3.02
N SER A 62 -1.86 -4.88 -3.62
CA SER A 62 -1.91 -5.52 -4.94
C SER A 62 -1.45 -4.56 -6.04
N THR A 63 -1.01 -5.12 -7.16
CA THR A 63 -0.73 -4.33 -8.36
C THR A 63 -2.00 -3.65 -8.86
N ASP A 64 -3.15 -4.30 -8.76
CA ASP A 64 -4.44 -3.72 -9.13
C ASP A 64 -4.74 -2.47 -8.32
N TYR A 65 -4.50 -2.52 -7.00
CA TYR A 65 -4.70 -1.34 -6.15
C TYR A 65 -3.80 -0.17 -6.58
N ILE A 66 -2.53 -0.45 -6.84
CA ILE A 66 -1.60 0.60 -7.28
C ILE A 66 -2.09 1.24 -8.58
N LEU A 67 -2.52 0.42 -9.53
CA LEU A 67 -2.89 0.89 -10.87
C LEU A 67 -4.27 1.52 -10.93
N THR A 68 -5.24 0.98 -10.20
CA THR A 68 -6.65 1.37 -10.36
C THR A 68 -7.29 1.91 -9.08
N GLY A 69 -6.66 1.72 -7.93
CA GLY A 69 -7.22 2.10 -6.64
C GLY A 69 -8.27 1.13 -6.10
N LYS A 70 -8.46 -0.01 -6.75
CA LYS A 70 -9.47 -0.99 -6.34
C LYS A 70 -8.84 -2.08 -5.49
N HIS A 71 -9.46 -2.38 -4.36
CA HIS A 71 -9.06 -3.50 -3.53
C HIS A 71 -9.62 -4.80 -4.08
N THR A 72 -8.78 -5.85 -4.08
CA THR A 72 -9.18 -7.19 -4.48
C THR A 72 -9.48 -8.04 -3.25
N PRO A 73 -10.13 -9.21 -3.41
CA PRO A 73 -10.29 -10.15 -2.29
C PRO A 73 -8.96 -10.56 -1.65
N ASP A 74 -7.88 -10.62 -2.42
CA ASP A 74 -6.55 -10.95 -1.91
C ASP A 74 -6.04 -9.89 -0.94
N ASP A 75 -6.33 -8.61 -1.20
CA ASP A 75 -5.97 -7.53 -0.28
C ASP A 75 -6.66 -7.72 1.08
N GLN A 76 -7.92 -8.14 1.09
CA GLN A 76 -8.66 -8.42 2.31
C GLN A 76 -8.07 -9.61 3.07
N LEU A 77 -7.67 -10.65 2.36
CA LEU A 77 -7.01 -11.80 2.96
C LEU A 77 -5.67 -11.42 3.59
N THR A 78 -4.91 -10.55 2.94
CA THR A 78 -3.65 -10.05 3.47
C THR A 78 -3.86 -9.29 4.77
N LEU A 79 -4.88 -8.45 4.86
CA LEU A 79 -5.22 -7.72 6.08
C LEU A 79 -5.60 -8.69 7.21
N THR A 80 -6.38 -9.72 6.90
CA THR A 80 -6.76 -10.75 7.88
C THR A 80 -5.53 -11.48 8.39
N SER A 81 -4.62 -11.87 7.51
CA SER A 81 -3.37 -12.53 7.90
C SER A 81 -2.52 -11.66 8.82
N LYS A 82 -2.46 -10.35 8.55
CA LYS A 82 -1.73 -9.41 9.42
C LYS A 82 -2.37 -9.32 10.80
N MET A 83 -3.69 -9.32 10.89
CA MET A 83 -4.40 -9.31 12.16
C MET A 83 -4.08 -10.55 12.99
N GLU A 84 -3.95 -11.70 12.35
CA GLU A 84 -3.60 -12.94 13.04
C GLU A 84 -2.19 -12.93 13.62
N GLN A 85 -1.29 -12.09 13.08
CA GLN A 85 0.08 -11.95 13.57
C GLN A 85 0.22 -10.99 14.75
N LEU A 86 -0.84 -10.27 15.10
CA LEU A 86 -0.83 -9.35 16.25
C LEU A 86 -0.77 -10.14 17.56
N THR A 87 -0.21 -9.50 18.60
CA THR A 87 -0.25 -10.06 19.95
C THR A 87 -1.69 -10.18 20.43
N ASP A 88 -1.94 -11.06 21.40
CA ASP A 88 -3.29 -11.24 21.96
C ASP A 88 -3.89 -9.93 22.44
N ARG A 89 -3.07 -9.06 23.05
CA ARG A 89 -3.51 -7.75 23.52
C ARG A 89 -3.93 -6.86 22.36
N ASP A 90 -3.11 -6.80 21.32
CA ASP A 90 -3.38 -5.96 20.13
C ASP A 90 -4.57 -6.51 19.36
N ARG A 91 -4.67 -7.84 19.26
CA ARG A 91 -5.79 -8.51 18.61
C ARG A 91 -7.10 -8.17 19.31
N LYS A 92 -7.12 -8.24 20.63
CA LYS A 92 -8.31 -7.91 21.42
C LYS A 92 -8.72 -6.46 21.23
N LEU A 93 -7.77 -5.55 21.18
CA LEU A 93 -8.06 -4.14 20.94
C LEU A 93 -8.67 -3.92 19.57
N VAL A 94 -8.13 -4.58 18.54
CA VAL A 94 -8.67 -4.50 17.17
C VAL A 94 -10.08 -5.08 17.12
N GLU A 95 -10.32 -6.21 17.77
CA GLU A 95 -11.65 -6.83 17.85
C GLU A 95 -12.67 -5.91 18.50
N LEU A 96 -12.30 -5.23 19.59
CA LEU A 96 -13.18 -4.25 20.24
C LEU A 96 -13.53 -3.09 19.32
N ILE A 97 -12.57 -2.60 18.58
CA ILE A 97 -12.80 -1.53 17.60
C ILE A 97 -13.76 -2.01 16.50
N MET A 98 -13.55 -3.22 15.99
CA MET A 98 -14.39 -3.81 14.95
C MET A 98 -15.83 -4.03 15.45
N GLU A 99 -16.00 -4.54 16.68
CA GLU A 99 -17.32 -4.68 17.28
C GLU A 99 -18.04 -3.34 17.42
N TYR A 100 -17.32 -2.33 17.88
CA TYR A 100 -17.86 -0.98 18.00
C TYR A 100 -18.34 -0.45 16.66
N CYS A 101 -17.53 -0.63 15.61
CA CYS A 101 -17.88 -0.19 14.26
C CYS A 101 -19.07 -0.96 13.68
N SER A 102 -19.20 -2.26 14.02
CA SER A 102 -20.31 -3.08 13.51
C SER A 102 -21.62 -2.81 14.24
N VAL A 103 -21.57 -2.31 15.48
CA VAL A 103 -22.76 -1.97 16.27
C VAL A 103 -23.29 -0.59 15.92
N MET A 104 -22.44 0.31 15.44
CA MET A 104 -22.88 1.65 15.06
C MET A 104 -23.69 1.61 13.76
N PRO A 105 -24.87 2.21 13.73
CA PRO A 105 -25.63 2.31 12.49
C PRO A 105 -24.86 3.14 11.48
N SER A 106 -24.71 2.57 10.31
CA SER A 106 -24.03 3.24 9.21
C SER A 106 -24.89 4.35 8.62
#